data_874a22e01ad19d2a77e23a89855e2af2
#
_entry.id   874a22e01ad19d2a77e23a89855e2af2
#
_cell.length_a   1.000
_cell.length_b   1.000
_cell.length_c   1.000
_cell.angle_alpha   90.00
_cell.angle_beta   90.00
_cell.angle_gamma   90.00
#
_symmetry.space_group_name_H-M   'P 1'
#
loop_
_entity.id
_entity.type
_entity.pdbx_description
1 polymer ?
#
loop_
_entity_poly.entity_id
_entity_poly.type
_entity_poly.pdbx_seq_one_letter_code
_entity_poly.pdbx_strand_id
1 'polypeptide(L)'
;MSEPSPYLYLTTIGWKSGEPHVIEIWFVEYGGRYYIVAEGRDKSHWVRNIAHQPAITFRVGGRTFRGLARAIDRAAEPALADQVAALMNAKYEWSDGLIVELGPEGEIQ
;
A
#
# COMPACT_ATOMS: atom_id res chain seq x y z
N MET A 1 5.73 24.49 5.26
CA MET A 1 5.02 23.34 4.72
C MET A 1 5.99 22.16 4.61
N SER A 2 5.62 21.05 5.21
CA SER A 2 6.50 19.88 5.16
C SER A 2 6.38 19.18 3.80
N GLU A 3 7.48 18.62 3.36
CA GLU A 3 7.47 17.82 2.14
C GLU A 3 6.70 16.52 2.38
N PRO A 4 6.04 15.96 1.36
CA PRO A 4 5.40 14.66 1.52
C PRO A 4 6.44 13.59 1.82
N SER A 5 6.08 12.65 2.68
CA SER A 5 6.96 11.54 3.00
C SER A 5 7.26 10.72 1.75
N PRO A 6 8.52 10.31 1.54
CA PRO A 6 8.86 9.48 0.37
C PRO A 6 8.32 8.06 0.50
N TYR A 7 8.05 7.57 1.71
CA TYR A 7 7.53 6.22 1.95
C TYR A 7 6.67 6.16 3.19
N LEU A 8 5.86 5.11 3.27
CA LEU A 8 5.10 4.79 4.47
C LEU A 8 5.60 3.47 5.07
N TYR A 9 5.17 3.20 6.28
CA TYR A 9 5.49 1.94 6.96
C TYR A 9 4.21 1.11 7.02
N LEU A 10 4.22 -0.06 6.39
CA LEU A 10 3.08 -0.97 6.34
C LEU A 10 3.33 -2.14 7.28
N THR A 11 2.36 -2.41 8.16
CA THR A 11 2.39 -3.59 9.01
C THR A 11 1.37 -4.59 8.53
N THR A 12 1.84 -5.78 8.19
CA THR A 12 0.98 -6.91 7.82
C THR A 12 1.18 -8.03 8.84
N ILE A 13 0.23 -8.96 8.88
CA ILE A 13 0.32 -10.12 9.78
C ILE A 13 0.78 -11.31 8.95
N GLY A 14 1.86 -11.95 9.40
CA GLY A 14 2.43 -13.12 8.71
C GLY A 14 1.41 -14.24 8.61
N TRP A 15 1.15 -14.72 7.38
CA TRP A 15 0.11 -15.70 7.16
C TRP A 15 0.46 -17.08 7.74
N LYS A 16 1.74 -17.34 7.99
CA LYS A 16 2.19 -18.59 8.62
C LYS A 16 2.47 -18.42 10.11
N SER A 17 3.11 -17.29 10.48
CA SER A 17 3.57 -17.07 11.85
C SER A 17 2.52 -16.38 12.73
N GLY A 18 1.61 -15.60 12.13
CA GLY A 18 0.68 -14.78 12.89
C GLY A 18 1.32 -13.55 13.51
N GLU A 19 2.57 -13.28 13.22
CA GLU A 19 3.31 -12.16 13.80
C GLU A 19 3.30 -10.95 12.89
N PRO A 20 3.38 -9.73 13.46
CA PRO A 20 3.42 -8.51 12.65
C PRO A 20 4.76 -8.36 11.94
N HIS A 21 4.70 -7.91 10.70
CA HIS A 21 5.87 -7.61 9.88
C HIS A 21 5.73 -6.19 9.33
N VAL A 22 6.75 -5.37 9.54
CA VAL A 22 6.75 -3.97 9.09
C VAL A 22 7.68 -3.83 7.90
N ILE A 23 7.19 -3.17 6.86
CA ILE A 23 8.01 -2.81 5.69
C ILE A 23 7.92 -1.32 5.46
N GLU A 24 8.98 -0.77 4.85
CA GLU A 24 9.05 0.60 4.38
C GLU A 24 8.86 0.56 2.87
N ILE A 25 7.90 1.31 2.34
CA ILE A 25 7.54 1.19 0.92
C ILE A 25 7.08 2.54 0.36
N TRP A 26 7.38 2.79 -0.91
CA TRP A 26 6.94 3.97 -1.64
C TRP A 26 5.42 3.96 -1.80
N PHE A 27 4.83 5.14 -1.80
CA PHE A 27 3.38 5.27 -1.90
C PHE A 27 2.96 6.55 -2.60
N VAL A 28 1.70 6.55 -3.07
CA VAL A 28 1.01 7.78 -3.47
C VAL A 28 -0.36 7.80 -2.80
N GLU A 29 -0.89 9.00 -2.63
CA GLU A 29 -2.24 9.20 -2.10
C GLU A 29 -3.16 9.62 -3.23
N TYR A 30 -4.35 9.03 -3.28
CA TYR A 30 -5.34 9.37 -4.29
C TYR A 30 -6.74 9.06 -3.76
N GLY A 31 -7.64 10.05 -3.83
CA GLY A 31 -9.03 9.86 -3.44
C GLY A 31 -9.23 9.46 -1.97
N GLY A 32 -8.36 9.93 -1.07
CA GLY A 32 -8.45 9.59 0.35
C GLY A 32 -7.92 8.21 0.70
N ARG A 33 -7.26 7.54 -0.24
CA ARG A 33 -6.66 6.23 -0.05
C ARG A 33 -5.20 6.28 -0.43
N TYR A 34 -4.46 5.28 0.03
CA TYR A 34 -3.03 5.19 -0.23
C TYR A 34 -2.77 3.99 -1.12
N TYR A 35 -1.82 4.13 -2.05
CA TYR A 35 -1.50 3.09 -3.01
C TYR A 35 -0.01 2.81 -2.99
N ILE A 36 0.33 1.53 -2.98
CA ILE A 36 1.71 1.06 -3.00
C ILE A 36 1.84 0.05 -4.13
N VAL A 37 3.08 -0.22 -4.55
CA VAL A 37 3.34 -1.11 -5.67
C VAL A 37 4.31 -2.19 -5.23
N ALA A 38 3.91 -3.44 -5.42
CA ALA A 38 4.74 -4.59 -5.10
C ALA A 38 5.57 -4.97 -6.34
N GLU A 39 6.87 -4.72 -6.29
CA GLU A 39 7.78 -5.10 -7.37
C GLU A 39 7.78 -6.62 -7.58
N GLY A 40 7.79 -7.37 -6.47
CA GLY A 40 7.73 -8.83 -6.51
C GLY A 40 6.34 -9.39 -6.80
N ARG A 41 5.34 -8.52 -6.98
CA ARG A 41 3.96 -8.88 -7.28
C ARG A 41 3.42 -9.86 -6.23
N ASP A 42 2.73 -10.92 -6.66
CA ASP A 42 2.17 -11.93 -5.76
C ASP A 42 3.21 -12.79 -5.04
N LYS A 43 4.48 -12.68 -5.41
CA LYS A 43 5.56 -13.40 -4.75
C LYS A 43 6.07 -12.67 -3.50
N SER A 44 5.74 -11.41 -3.34
CA SER A 44 6.13 -10.63 -2.16
C SER A 44 5.45 -11.19 -0.90
N HIS A 45 6.21 -11.32 0.18
CA HIS A 45 5.67 -11.89 1.43
C HIS A 45 4.52 -11.06 1.98
N TRP A 46 4.64 -9.73 1.94
CA TRP A 46 3.59 -8.87 2.46
C TRP A 46 2.31 -8.94 1.61
N VAL A 47 2.43 -9.19 0.30
CA VAL A 47 1.26 -9.37 -0.57
C VAL A 47 0.53 -10.65 -0.18
N ARG A 48 1.28 -11.73 0.11
CA ARG A 48 0.70 -12.98 0.59
C ARG A 48 0.02 -12.79 1.94
N ASN A 49 0.64 -12.00 2.82
CA ASN A 49 0.07 -11.72 4.13
C ASN A 49 -1.28 -11.02 4.00
N ILE A 50 -1.40 -10.01 3.14
CA ILE A 50 -2.68 -9.30 2.97
C ILE A 50 -3.73 -10.16 2.27
N ALA A 51 -3.32 -11.10 1.43
CA ALA A 51 -4.26 -12.03 0.80
C ALA A 51 -4.94 -12.93 1.84
N HIS A 52 -4.20 -13.29 2.89
CA HIS A 52 -4.75 -14.12 3.98
C HIS A 52 -5.41 -13.27 5.06
N GLN A 53 -4.87 -12.09 5.34
CA GLN A 53 -5.43 -11.18 6.33
C GLN A 53 -5.33 -9.74 5.82
N PRO A 54 -6.40 -9.22 5.21
CA PRO A 54 -6.39 -7.87 4.63
C PRO A 54 -6.38 -6.74 5.65
N ALA A 55 -6.68 -7.02 6.92
CA ALA A 55 -6.62 -6.00 7.97
C ALA A 55 -5.16 -5.66 8.25
N ILE A 56 -4.82 -4.37 8.10
CA ILE A 56 -3.45 -3.88 8.22
C ILE A 56 -3.41 -2.59 9.04
N THR A 57 -2.20 -2.18 9.41
CA THR A 57 -1.95 -0.83 9.88
C THR A 57 -0.86 -0.22 9.03
N PHE A 58 -0.88 1.11 8.90
CA PHE A 58 0.17 1.79 8.18
C PHE A 58 0.39 3.17 8.78
N ARG A 59 1.63 3.63 8.70
CA ARG A 59 2.03 4.94 9.23
C ARG A 59 2.59 5.79 8.11
N VAL A 60 2.09 6.99 7.98
CA VAL A 60 2.54 7.96 6.98
C VAL A 60 2.53 9.35 7.61
N GLY A 61 3.66 10.06 7.47
CA GLY A 61 3.77 11.43 7.95
C GLY A 61 3.49 11.60 9.45
N GLY A 62 3.87 10.60 10.26
CA GLY A 62 3.65 10.65 11.70
C GLY A 62 2.25 10.25 12.15
N ARG A 63 1.38 9.89 11.22
CA ARG A 63 0.02 9.44 11.51
C ARG A 63 -0.10 7.94 11.26
N THR A 64 -0.75 7.24 12.18
CA THR A 64 -0.94 5.79 12.06
C THR A 64 -2.42 5.49 11.84
N PHE A 65 -2.69 4.64 10.87
CA PHE A 65 -4.05 4.24 10.52
C PHE A 65 -4.18 2.72 10.57
N ARG A 66 -5.37 2.26 10.94
CA ARG A 66 -5.77 0.88 10.64
C ARG A 66 -6.67 0.93 9.41
N GLY A 67 -6.64 -0.13 8.63
CA GLY A 67 -7.43 -0.17 7.42
C GLY A 67 -7.42 -1.54 6.78
N LEU A 68 -7.87 -1.57 5.52
CA LEU A 68 -7.92 -2.78 4.73
C LEU A 68 -7.09 -2.61 3.47
N ALA A 69 -6.35 -3.66 3.13
CA ALA A 69 -5.53 -3.69 1.92
C ALA A 69 -6.17 -4.61 0.89
N ARG A 70 -6.12 -4.22 -0.38
CA ARG A 70 -6.56 -5.07 -1.47
C ARG A 70 -5.69 -4.86 -2.70
N ALA A 71 -5.40 -5.95 -3.40
CA ALA A 71 -4.68 -5.87 -4.67
C ALA A 71 -5.63 -5.35 -5.76
N ILE A 72 -5.12 -4.49 -6.62
CA ILE A 72 -5.89 -3.92 -7.73
C ILE A 72 -5.68 -4.78 -8.97
N ASP A 73 -6.80 -5.22 -9.56
CA ASP A 73 -6.79 -5.93 -10.83
C ASP A 73 -6.92 -4.91 -11.97
N ARG A 74 -5.86 -4.76 -12.76
CA ARG A 74 -5.85 -3.80 -13.87
C ARG A 74 -6.93 -4.06 -14.90
N ALA A 75 -7.32 -5.32 -15.06
CA ALA A 75 -8.37 -5.68 -16.00
C ALA A 75 -9.75 -5.23 -15.51
N ALA A 76 -9.96 -5.26 -14.20
CA ALA A 76 -11.22 -4.86 -13.59
C ALA A 76 -11.30 -3.35 -13.33
N GLU A 77 -10.16 -2.73 -13.01
CA GLU A 77 -10.11 -1.31 -12.65
C GLU A 77 -9.00 -0.58 -13.42
N PRO A 78 -9.09 -0.54 -14.77
CA PRO A 78 -8.01 0.03 -15.58
C PRO A 78 -7.82 1.53 -15.36
N ALA A 79 -8.90 2.28 -15.15
CA ALA A 79 -8.80 3.73 -14.94
C ALA A 79 -8.06 4.04 -13.62
N LEU A 80 -8.39 3.31 -12.55
CA LEU A 80 -7.71 3.47 -11.27
C LEU A 80 -6.25 3.08 -11.37
N ALA A 81 -5.96 1.94 -12.01
CA ALA A 81 -4.59 1.47 -12.19
C ALA A 81 -3.74 2.47 -12.95
N ASP A 82 -4.27 3.04 -14.03
CA ASP A 82 -3.57 4.04 -14.84
C ASP A 82 -3.31 5.31 -14.04
N GLN A 83 -4.28 5.75 -13.25
CA GLN A 83 -4.14 6.95 -12.43
C GLN A 83 -3.05 6.76 -11.36
N VAL A 84 -3.05 5.63 -10.68
CA VAL A 84 -2.05 5.32 -9.67
C VAL A 84 -0.66 5.21 -10.30
N ALA A 85 -0.55 4.52 -11.44
CA ALA A 85 0.72 4.39 -12.15
C ALA A 85 1.27 5.76 -12.55
N ALA A 86 0.40 6.67 -13.02
CA ALA A 86 0.83 8.01 -13.39
C ALA A 86 1.36 8.77 -12.17
N LEU A 87 0.70 8.65 -11.02
CA LEU A 87 1.14 9.31 -9.79
C LEU A 87 2.46 8.73 -9.29
N MET A 88 2.63 7.41 -9.36
CA MET A 88 3.88 6.75 -8.97
C MET A 88 5.03 7.19 -9.88
N ASN A 89 4.80 7.24 -11.20
CA ASN A 89 5.82 7.69 -12.14
C ASN A 89 6.19 9.14 -11.90
N ALA A 90 5.23 9.99 -11.58
CA ALA A 90 5.48 11.40 -11.31
C ALA A 90 6.32 11.59 -10.04
N LYS A 91 6.11 10.76 -9.02
CA LYS A 91 6.79 10.89 -7.73
C LYS A 91 8.13 10.15 -7.69
N TYR A 92 8.21 8.96 -8.28
CA TYR A 92 9.37 8.07 -8.15
C TYR A 92 10.00 7.65 -9.47
N GLU A 93 9.40 8.02 -10.60
CA GLU A 93 9.82 7.59 -11.93
C GLU A 93 9.80 6.06 -12.08
N TRP A 94 8.84 5.42 -11.40
CA TRP A 94 8.72 3.96 -11.39
C TRP A 94 7.30 3.56 -11.00
N SER A 95 6.75 2.57 -11.67
CA SER A 95 5.40 2.06 -11.35
C SER A 95 5.22 0.59 -11.74
N ASP A 96 6.31 -0.14 -11.95
CA ASP A 96 6.23 -1.53 -12.42
C ASP A 96 6.00 -2.51 -11.27
N GLY A 97 4.80 -3.05 -11.19
CA GLY A 97 4.45 -4.02 -10.15
C GLY A 97 2.96 -4.15 -9.94
N LEU A 98 2.61 -4.89 -8.90
CA LEU A 98 1.22 -5.06 -8.49
C LEU A 98 0.81 -3.88 -7.60
N ILE A 99 -0.24 -3.19 -7.99
CA ILE A 99 -0.79 -2.07 -7.21
C ILE A 99 -1.62 -2.63 -6.07
N VAL A 100 -1.40 -2.10 -4.86
CA VAL A 100 -2.17 -2.47 -3.67
C VAL A 100 -2.75 -1.20 -3.05
N GLU A 101 -4.05 -1.21 -2.79
CA GLU A 101 -4.76 -0.11 -2.18
C GLU A 101 -4.84 -0.30 -0.67
N LEU A 102 -4.53 0.77 0.07
CA LEU A 102 -4.69 0.81 1.53
C LEU A 102 -5.82 1.78 1.84
N GLY A 103 -6.97 1.23 2.25
CA GLY A 103 -8.13 2.04 2.63
C GLY A 103 -8.15 2.30 4.12
N PRO A 104 -7.89 3.55 4.56
CA PRO A 104 -7.91 3.83 6.00
C PRO A 104 -9.34 3.74 6.54
N GLU A 105 -9.49 3.07 7.68
CA GLU A 105 -10.77 2.96 8.37
C GLU A 105 -10.82 3.81 9.62
N GLY A 106 -9.66 4.11 10.21
CA GLY A 106 -9.58 4.94 11.40
C GLY A 106 -8.14 5.26 11.74
N GLU A 107 -7.94 6.40 12.38
CA GLU A 107 -6.61 6.80 12.84
C GLU A 107 -6.38 6.29 14.25
N ILE A 108 -5.20 5.72 14.49
CA ILE A 108 -4.78 5.24 15.80
C ILE A 108 -4.02 6.38 16.47
N GLN A 109 -4.46 6.75 17.65
CA GLN A 109 -3.84 7.85 18.40
C GLN A 109 -3.05 7.33 19.58
#